data_627f19fa59d8a7b40599ae7fef47cae3
#
_entry.id   627f19fa59d8a7b40599ae7fef47cae3
#
_cell.length_a   1.000
_cell.length_b   1.000
_cell.length_c   1.000
_cell.angle_alpha   90.00
_cell.angle_beta   90.00
_cell.angle_gamma   90.00
#
_symmetry.space_group_name_H-M   'P 1'
#
loop_
_entity.id
_entity.type
_entity.pdbx_description
1 polymer ?
#
loop_
_entity_poly.entity_id
_entity_poly.type
_entity_poly.pdbx_seq_one_letter_code
_entity_poly.pdbx_strand_id
1 'polypeptide(L)'
;HFNGTLVVKCLTFLDYFTAGKQFVNNGVDMIFAISTSSAQSAYNATKEIPIVFTAVTDPVAAGIANSFESSGNNVTGMSDMVSMTEQIALLQDIIPSIEKIGVIYNTSEANSIVQVDELKAAAKERNLEVKEISITTVNEINQNLSANIKDIDALYIPTDNTVASAYELVGSICLNNNIPMLCAEEAGVSKGGLFYYCYYLYRLSEAGNRCR
;
A
#
# COMPACT_ATOMS: atom_id res chain seq x y z
N HIS A 1 -20.77 -13.99 -26.51
CA HIS A 1 -19.83 -15.05 -26.87
C HIS A 1 -18.60 -14.41 -27.49
N PHE A 2 -17.48 -14.36 -26.76
CA PHE A 2 -16.16 -14.01 -27.29
C PHE A 2 -15.68 -15.19 -28.13
N ASN A 3 -15.55 -15.03 -29.43
CA ASN A 3 -15.00 -16.04 -30.35
C ASN A 3 -13.50 -15.81 -30.64
N GLY A 4 -12.78 -15.10 -29.77
CA GLY A 4 -11.36 -14.78 -29.94
C GLY A 4 -10.55 -15.07 -28.66
N THR A 5 -9.24 -15.09 -28.79
CA THR A 5 -8.33 -15.16 -27.63
C THR A 5 -8.35 -13.82 -26.92
N LEU A 6 -8.82 -13.81 -25.64
CA LEU A 6 -8.80 -12.61 -24.79
C LEU A 6 -7.34 -12.23 -24.48
N VAL A 7 -6.94 -11.02 -24.85
CA VAL A 7 -5.60 -10.50 -24.53
C VAL A 7 -5.68 -9.66 -23.25
N VAL A 8 -5.24 -10.27 -22.14
CA VAL A 8 -5.13 -9.61 -20.83
C VAL A 8 -3.67 -9.27 -20.58
N LYS A 9 -3.39 -8.03 -20.17
CA LYS A 9 -2.06 -7.60 -19.74
C LYS A 9 -2.08 -7.16 -18.29
N CYS A 10 -1.06 -7.60 -17.55
CA CYS A 10 -0.84 -7.23 -16.16
C CYS A 10 0.07 -6.02 -16.08
N LEU A 11 -0.32 -5.03 -15.30
CA LEU A 11 0.44 -3.82 -15.03
C LEU A 11 0.81 -3.79 -13.54
N THR A 12 2.11 -3.77 -13.27
CA THR A 12 2.66 -3.69 -11.91
C THR A 12 3.32 -2.34 -11.67
N PHE A 13 3.66 -2.04 -10.43
CA PHE A 13 4.29 -0.78 -10.05
C PHE A 13 5.57 -0.47 -10.84
N LEU A 14 6.37 -1.47 -11.18
CA LEU A 14 7.63 -1.26 -11.89
C LEU A 14 7.46 -0.73 -13.32
N ASP A 15 6.30 -0.98 -13.94
CA ASP A 15 6.03 -0.69 -15.36
C ASP A 15 5.02 0.45 -15.58
N TYR A 16 4.48 1.04 -14.49
CA TYR A 16 3.26 1.86 -14.58
C TYR A 16 3.38 3.11 -15.46
N PHE A 17 4.57 3.73 -15.55
CA PHE A 17 4.70 5.06 -16.17
C PHE A 17 4.47 5.07 -17.68
N THR A 18 4.80 3.99 -18.39
CA THR A 18 4.68 3.90 -19.85
C THR A 18 3.75 2.78 -20.33
N ALA A 19 3.56 1.75 -19.53
CA ALA A 19 2.91 0.52 -19.95
C ALA A 19 1.39 0.69 -20.22
N GLY A 20 0.70 1.57 -19.50
CA GLY A 20 -0.72 1.82 -19.75
C GLY A 20 -0.99 2.24 -21.20
N LYS A 21 -0.23 3.20 -21.72
CA LYS A 21 -0.34 3.65 -23.12
C LYS A 21 0.08 2.56 -24.12
N GLN A 22 1.12 1.78 -23.80
CA GLN A 22 1.55 0.67 -24.65
C GLN A 22 0.49 -0.41 -24.75
N PHE A 23 -0.22 -0.72 -23.67
CA PHE A 23 -1.29 -1.70 -23.70
C PHE A 23 -2.47 -1.26 -24.58
N VAL A 24 -2.85 0.01 -24.49
CA VAL A 24 -3.87 0.60 -25.38
C VAL A 24 -3.43 0.50 -26.85
N ASN A 25 -2.19 0.88 -27.17
CA ASN A 25 -1.66 0.82 -28.52
C ASN A 25 -1.56 -0.61 -29.06
N ASN A 26 -1.38 -1.58 -28.22
CA ASN A 26 -1.31 -3.00 -28.57
C ASN A 26 -2.70 -3.67 -28.70
N GLY A 27 -3.78 -2.91 -28.50
CA GLY A 27 -5.15 -3.39 -28.69
C GLY A 27 -5.52 -4.53 -27.72
N VAL A 28 -5.14 -4.43 -26.44
CA VAL A 28 -5.53 -5.43 -25.43
C VAL A 28 -7.02 -5.34 -25.13
N ASP A 29 -7.64 -6.47 -24.79
CA ASP A 29 -9.08 -6.54 -24.48
C ASP A 29 -9.37 -6.19 -23.02
N MET A 30 -8.38 -6.33 -22.13
CA MET A 30 -8.47 -6.04 -20.69
C MET A 30 -7.11 -5.71 -20.11
N ILE A 31 -7.09 -4.82 -19.11
CA ILE A 31 -5.91 -4.51 -18.30
C ILE A 31 -6.16 -5.01 -16.87
N PHE A 32 -5.22 -5.80 -16.34
CA PHE A 32 -5.19 -6.16 -14.94
C PHE A 32 -4.12 -5.32 -14.24
N ALA A 33 -4.52 -4.48 -13.29
CA ALA A 33 -3.62 -3.54 -12.61
C ALA A 33 -3.39 -3.97 -11.16
N ILE A 34 -2.13 -4.06 -10.76
CA ILE A 34 -1.71 -4.39 -9.40
C ILE A 34 -1.03 -3.17 -8.80
N SER A 35 -1.56 -2.60 -7.77
CA SER A 35 -1.24 -1.37 -7.05
C SER A 35 -2.03 -0.14 -7.52
N THR A 36 -2.12 0.84 -6.62
CA THR A 36 -2.82 2.11 -6.87
C THR A 36 -2.23 2.85 -8.07
N SER A 37 -0.90 3.01 -8.13
CA SER A 37 -0.22 3.73 -9.23
C SER A 37 -0.44 3.07 -10.59
N SER A 38 -0.46 1.72 -10.62
CA SER A 38 -0.74 0.95 -11.83
C SER A 38 -2.17 1.15 -12.30
N ALA A 39 -3.15 1.09 -11.39
CA ALA A 39 -4.55 1.31 -11.71
C ALA A 39 -4.81 2.73 -12.19
N GLN A 40 -4.21 3.74 -11.57
CA GLN A 40 -4.24 5.13 -12.02
C GLN A 40 -3.66 5.29 -13.42
N SER A 41 -2.50 4.69 -13.69
CA SER A 41 -1.86 4.74 -15.02
C SER A 41 -2.74 4.10 -16.10
N ALA A 42 -3.32 2.94 -15.83
CA ALA A 42 -4.25 2.28 -16.75
C ALA A 42 -5.49 3.16 -17.00
N TYR A 43 -6.09 3.69 -15.94
CA TYR A 43 -7.29 4.53 -16.03
C TYR A 43 -7.02 5.85 -16.77
N ASN A 44 -5.82 6.44 -16.60
CA ASN A 44 -5.41 7.62 -17.34
C ASN A 44 -5.14 7.34 -18.83
N ALA A 45 -4.77 6.09 -19.17
CA ALA A 45 -4.49 5.70 -20.54
C ALA A 45 -5.75 5.38 -21.38
N THR A 46 -6.82 4.86 -20.73
CA THR A 46 -8.06 4.48 -21.43
C THR A 46 -9.29 4.62 -20.54
N LYS A 47 -10.42 4.98 -21.19
CA LYS A 47 -11.76 4.99 -20.58
C LYS A 47 -12.70 3.94 -21.19
N GLU A 48 -12.17 3.12 -22.10
CA GLU A 48 -12.95 2.15 -22.89
C GLU A 48 -12.58 0.70 -22.57
N ILE A 49 -11.25 0.41 -22.50
CA ILE A 49 -10.76 -0.93 -22.20
C ILE A 49 -11.08 -1.26 -20.72
N PRO A 50 -11.73 -2.40 -20.42
CA PRO A 50 -11.98 -2.81 -19.05
C PRO A 50 -10.70 -2.92 -18.23
N ILE A 51 -10.71 -2.35 -17.02
CA ILE A 51 -9.59 -2.39 -16.08
C ILE A 51 -10.06 -3.12 -14.82
N VAL A 52 -9.36 -4.19 -14.46
CA VAL A 52 -9.57 -4.90 -13.20
C VAL A 52 -8.35 -4.64 -12.32
N PHE A 53 -8.57 -4.12 -11.11
CA PHE A 53 -7.49 -3.84 -10.17
C PHE A 53 -7.51 -4.78 -8.97
N THR A 54 -6.33 -4.92 -8.34
CA THR A 54 -6.14 -5.48 -7.01
C THR A 54 -5.03 -4.73 -6.30
N ALA A 55 -4.95 -4.87 -4.98
CA ALA A 55 -3.98 -4.15 -4.15
C ALA A 55 -4.06 -2.63 -4.37
N VAL A 56 -5.27 -2.08 -4.36
CA VAL A 56 -5.55 -0.64 -4.38
C VAL A 56 -6.21 -0.29 -3.05
N THR A 57 -5.55 0.54 -2.26
CA THR A 57 -5.98 0.89 -0.91
C THR A 57 -7.32 1.60 -0.92
N ASP A 58 -7.42 2.73 -1.62
CA ASP A 58 -8.66 3.48 -1.78
C ASP A 58 -8.85 3.91 -3.24
N PRO A 59 -9.75 3.24 -3.99
CA PRO A 59 -10.00 3.57 -5.39
C PRO A 59 -10.70 4.93 -5.59
N VAL A 60 -11.40 5.44 -4.55
CA VAL A 60 -12.06 6.75 -4.61
C VAL A 60 -11.04 7.85 -4.42
N ALA A 61 -10.21 7.77 -3.37
CA ALA A 61 -9.12 8.71 -3.14
C ALA A 61 -8.08 8.69 -4.29
N ALA A 62 -7.88 7.51 -4.90
CA ALA A 62 -7.04 7.37 -6.10
C ALA A 62 -7.65 8.02 -7.36
N GLY A 63 -8.91 8.45 -7.32
CA GLY A 63 -9.61 9.07 -8.45
C GLY A 63 -9.96 8.11 -9.60
N ILE A 64 -10.05 6.81 -9.33
CA ILE A 64 -10.37 5.77 -10.32
C ILE A 64 -11.78 5.19 -10.16
N ALA A 65 -12.47 5.51 -9.08
CA ALA A 65 -13.85 5.11 -8.82
C ALA A 65 -14.65 6.25 -8.19
N ASN A 66 -15.96 6.27 -8.40
CA ASN A 66 -16.85 7.25 -7.78
C ASN A 66 -17.22 6.87 -6.34
N SER A 67 -17.36 5.57 -6.07
CA SER A 67 -17.59 5.00 -4.74
C SER A 67 -17.06 3.57 -4.66
N PHE A 68 -17.06 2.98 -3.47
CA PHE A 68 -16.68 1.57 -3.26
C PHE A 68 -17.74 0.59 -3.84
N GLU A 69 -19.01 1.01 -3.92
CA GLU A 69 -20.10 0.19 -4.46
C GLU A 69 -20.14 0.21 -5.98
N SER A 70 -19.72 1.34 -6.59
CA SER A 70 -19.75 1.49 -8.04
C SER A 70 -18.67 2.47 -8.50
N SER A 71 -17.82 2.00 -9.37
CA SER A 71 -16.79 2.87 -9.99
C SER A 71 -17.43 3.93 -10.91
N GLY A 72 -18.55 3.64 -11.54
CA GLY A 72 -19.24 4.52 -12.51
C GLY A 72 -18.48 4.67 -13.83
N ASN A 73 -17.51 3.78 -14.13
CA ASN A 73 -16.65 3.84 -15.30
C ASN A 73 -16.15 2.43 -15.73
N ASN A 74 -15.09 2.35 -16.52
CA ASN A 74 -14.52 1.09 -17.02
C ASN A 74 -13.59 0.36 -16.01
N VAL A 75 -13.62 0.72 -14.72
CA VAL A 75 -12.73 0.16 -13.69
C VAL A 75 -13.52 -0.65 -12.69
N THR A 76 -13.01 -1.80 -12.26
CA THR A 76 -13.53 -2.59 -11.14
C THR A 76 -12.40 -3.32 -10.44
N GLY A 77 -12.60 -3.77 -9.20
CA GLY A 77 -11.55 -4.51 -8.49
C GLY A 77 -11.79 -4.66 -7.00
N MET A 78 -10.72 -4.93 -6.27
CA MET A 78 -10.73 -5.14 -4.82
C MET A 78 -9.76 -4.18 -4.12
N SER A 79 -10.25 -3.54 -3.06
CA SER A 79 -9.41 -2.79 -2.10
C SER A 79 -8.70 -3.77 -1.15
N ASP A 80 -7.48 -3.40 -0.76
CA ASP A 80 -6.68 -4.07 0.27
C ASP A 80 -6.64 -3.27 1.59
N MET A 81 -7.51 -2.28 1.72
CA MET A 81 -7.61 -1.43 2.90
C MET A 81 -7.95 -2.25 4.15
N VAL A 82 -7.21 -2.02 5.22
CA VAL A 82 -7.40 -2.68 6.52
C VAL A 82 -7.57 -1.63 7.62
N SER A 83 -8.29 -2.00 8.68
CA SER A 83 -8.58 -1.10 9.79
C SER A 83 -7.32 -0.60 10.49
N MET A 84 -7.02 0.68 10.39
CA MET A 84 -5.89 1.31 11.09
C MET A 84 -6.10 1.28 12.60
N THR A 85 -7.33 1.42 13.07
CA THR A 85 -7.66 1.35 14.50
C THR A 85 -7.27 0.01 15.11
N GLU A 86 -7.49 -1.12 14.39
CA GLU A 86 -7.11 -2.45 14.84
C GLU A 86 -5.59 -2.64 14.82
N GLN A 87 -4.90 -2.11 13.82
CA GLN A 87 -3.44 -2.15 13.73
C GLN A 87 -2.78 -1.43 14.91
N ILE A 88 -3.27 -0.23 15.24
CA ILE A 88 -2.73 0.56 16.36
C ILE A 88 -3.10 -0.05 17.72
N ALA A 89 -4.29 -0.68 17.83
CA ALA A 89 -4.65 -1.45 19.03
C ALA A 89 -3.65 -2.57 19.28
N LEU A 90 -3.38 -3.37 18.25
CA LEU A 90 -2.42 -4.47 18.34
C LEU A 90 -1.00 -3.97 18.67
N LEU A 91 -0.58 -2.84 18.07
CA LEU A 91 0.72 -2.25 18.38
C LEU A 91 0.84 -1.85 19.85
N GLN A 92 -0.20 -1.26 20.45
CA GLN A 92 -0.24 -0.92 21.88
C GLN A 92 -0.28 -2.16 22.78
N ASP A 93 -0.95 -3.24 22.36
CA ASP A 93 -0.95 -4.51 23.11
C ASP A 93 0.45 -5.14 23.15
N ILE A 94 1.21 -5.01 22.06
CA ILE A 94 2.58 -5.52 21.97
C ILE A 94 3.59 -4.60 22.67
N ILE A 95 3.40 -3.28 22.56
CA ILE A 95 4.29 -2.24 23.13
C ILE A 95 3.44 -1.29 23.99
N PRO A 96 3.08 -1.68 25.24
CA PRO A 96 2.21 -0.86 26.08
C PRO A 96 2.76 0.52 26.44
N SER A 97 4.08 0.70 26.36
CA SER A 97 4.77 1.96 26.65
C SER A 97 4.94 2.88 25.45
N ILE A 98 4.32 2.56 24.30
CA ILE A 98 4.45 3.37 23.10
C ILE A 98 3.74 4.72 23.29
N GLU A 99 4.43 5.79 22.94
CA GLU A 99 3.90 7.17 22.96
C GLU A 99 3.94 7.82 21.58
N LYS A 100 4.96 7.48 20.75
CA LYS A 100 5.19 8.12 19.47
C LYS A 100 5.47 7.12 18.35
N ILE A 101 4.65 7.18 17.30
CA ILE A 101 4.77 6.36 16.09
C ILE A 101 5.38 7.21 14.97
N GLY A 102 6.52 6.78 14.43
CA GLY A 102 7.02 7.30 13.15
C GLY A 102 6.26 6.67 11.99
N VAL A 103 6.01 7.44 10.93
CA VAL A 103 5.52 6.89 9.66
C VAL A 103 6.38 7.39 8.52
N ILE A 104 6.98 6.47 7.76
CA ILE A 104 7.74 6.83 6.56
C ILE A 104 6.92 6.53 5.32
N TYR A 105 6.80 7.53 4.43
CA TYR A 105 5.97 7.40 3.25
C TYR A 105 6.35 8.37 2.13
N ASN A 106 6.00 8.01 0.89
CA ASN A 106 6.14 8.87 -0.28
C ASN A 106 4.90 9.75 -0.42
N THR A 107 5.12 11.08 -0.38
CA THR A 107 4.05 12.07 -0.50
C THR A 107 3.39 12.14 -1.90
N SER A 108 3.93 11.43 -2.88
CA SER A 108 3.35 11.33 -4.23
C SER A 108 2.44 10.11 -4.41
N GLU A 109 2.37 9.21 -3.42
CA GLU A 109 1.54 8.01 -3.48
C GLU A 109 0.22 8.23 -2.73
N ALA A 110 -0.90 8.23 -3.46
CA ALA A 110 -2.23 8.47 -2.90
C ALA A 110 -2.64 7.44 -1.83
N ASN A 111 -2.27 6.15 -2.02
CA ASN A 111 -2.47 5.08 -1.05
C ASN A 111 -1.77 5.36 0.28
N SER A 112 -0.55 5.87 0.23
CA SER A 112 0.23 6.19 1.42
C SER A 112 -0.36 7.38 2.18
N ILE A 113 -0.79 8.42 1.48
CA ILE A 113 -1.42 9.60 2.09
C ILE A 113 -2.69 9.20 2.87
N VAL A 114 -3.57 8.39 2.26
CA VAL A 114 -4.80 7.91 2.91
C VAL A 114 -4.47 7.16 4.20
N GLN A 115 -3.52 6.23 4.16
CA GLN A 115 -3.15 5.45 5.34
C GLN A 115 -2.48 6.28 6.43
N VAL A 116 -1.70 7.30 6.06
CA VAL A 116 -1.11 8.25 7.03
C VAL A 116 -2.18 9.09 7.72
N ASP A 117 -3.20 9.53 6.99
CA ASP A 117 -4.30 10.29 7.58
C ASP A 117 -5.16 9.41 8.51
N GLU A 118 -5.40 8.15 8.15
CA GLU A 118 -6.05 7.16 9.02
C GLU A 118 -5.21 6.84 10.26
N LEU A 119 -3.88 6.71 10.11
CA LEU A 119 -2.96 6.52 11.22
C LEU A 119 -3.04 7.67 12.21
N LYS A 120 -3.03 8.92 11.73
CA LYS A 120 -3.16 10.11 12.60
C LYS A 120 -4.49 10.12 13.35
N ALA A 121 -5.58 9.76 12.67
CA ALA A 121 -6.90 9.68 13.29
C ALA A 121 -6.95 8.62 14.40
N ALA A 122 -6.51 7.39 14.09
CA ALA A 122 -6.48 6.28 15.03
C ALA A 122 -5.53 6.52 16.22
N ALA A 123 -4.35 7.09 15.97
CA ALA A 123 -3.36 7.43 16.99
C ALA A 123 -3.91 8.49 17.96
N LYS A 124 -4.58 9.52 17.44
CA LYS A 124 -5.20 10.57 18.24
C LYS A 124 -6.24 10.03 19.23
N GLU A 125 -7.06 9.07 18.80
CA GLU A 125 -8.06 8.43 19.67
C GLU A 125 -7.42 7.65 20.83
N ARG A 126 -6.14 7.27 20.68
CA ARG A 126 -5.38 6.49 21.65
C ARG A 126 -4.29 7.28 22.37
N ASN A 127 -4.29 8.60 22.23
CA ASN A 127 -3.29 9.51 22.80
C ASN A 127 -1.85 9.21 22.38
N LEU A 128 -1.66 8.78 21.13
CA LEU A 128 -0.35 8.57 20.55
C LEU A 128 0.02 9.74 19.64
N GLU A 129 1.30 10.12 19.64
CA GLU A 129 1.86 11.10 18.71
C GLU A 129 2.27 10.41 17.41
N VAL A 130 2.02 11.05 16.26
CA VAL A 130 2.50 10.58 14.95
C VAL A 130 3.54 11.55 14.43
N LYS A 131 4.73 11.01 14.11
CA LYS A 131 5.82 11.74 13.46
C LYS A 131 5.93 11.32 12.00
N GLU A 132 5.60 12.25 11.11
CA GLU A 132 5.71 12.03 9.67
C GLU A 132 7.16 12.14 9.20
N ILE A 133 7.63 11.15 8.45
CA ILE A 133 8.94 11.08 7.79
C ILE A 133 8.67 10.99 6.29
N SER A 134 8.45 12.15 5.67
CA SER A 134 8.08 12.23 4.25
C SER A 134 9.31 12.06 3.36
N ILE A 135 9.09 11.37 2.23
CA ILE A 135 10.04 11.24 1.14
C ILE A 135 9.34 11.49 -0.20
N THR A 136 10.11 11.72 -1.24
CA THR A 136 9.66 11.76 -2.64
C THR A 136 10.38 10.72 -3.49
N THR A 137 11.56 10.30 -3.04
CA THR A 137 12.38 9.30 -3.73
C THR A 137 13.01 8.31 -2.75
N VAL A 138 13.34 7.12 -3.23
CA VAL A 138 14.02 6.08 -2.44
C VAL A 138 15.36 6.55 -1.85
N ASN A 139 16.05 7.46 -2.53
CA ASN A 139 17.36 7.95 -2.09
C ASN A 139 17.29 8.79 -0.79
N GLU A 140 16.13 9.34 -0.47
CA GLU A 140 15.90 10.15 0.73
C GLU A 140 15.69 9.31 2.00
N ILE A 141 15.34 8.03 1.85
CA ILE A 141 14.97 7.14 2.95
C ILE A 141 16.08 7.10 4.02
N ASN A 142 17.32 6.83 3.63
CA ASN A 142 18.40 6.70 4.60
C ASN A 142 18.59 7.97 5.44
N GLN A 143 18.64 9.11 4.79
CA GLN A 143 18.84 10.39 5.46
C GLN A 143 17.67 10.76 6.36
N ASN A 144 16.45 10.71 5.81
CA ASN A 144 15.25 11.16 6.53
C ASN A 144 14.90 10.23 7.69
N LEU A 145 14.99 8.90 7.48
CA LEU A 145 14.74 7.94 8.55
C LEU A 145 15.81 8.02 9.66
N SER A 146 17.10 8.03 9.30
CA SER A 146 18.19 8.10 10.29
C SER A 146 18.16 9.37 11.14
N ALA A 147 17.72 10.49 10.56
CA ALA A 147 17.58 11.75 11.30
C ALA A 147 16.45 11.74 12.33
N ASN A 148 15.45 10.87 12.15
CA ASN A 148 14.22 10.86 12.94
C ASN A 148 14.05 9.61 13.81
N ILE A 149 14.83 8.55 13.57
CA ILE A 149 14.62 7.22 14.17
C ILE A 149 14.72 7.21 15.70
N LYS A 150 15.52 8.11 16.30
CA LYS A 150 15.70 8.19 17.76
C LYS A 150 14.56 8.92 18.49
N ASP A 151 13.68 9.56 17.74
CA ASP A 151 12.57 10.36 18.29
C ASP A 151 11.24 9.62 18.22
N ILE A 152 11.26 8.31 17.92
CA ILE A 152 10.07 7.47 17.77
C ILE A 152 10.24 6.16 18.56
N ASP A 153 9.12 5.57 18.99
CA ASP A 153 9.10 4.30 19.72
C ASP A 153 8.83 3.11 18.79
N ALA A 154 8.18 3.35 17.67
CA ALA A 154 7.93 2.35 16.62
C ALA A 154 7.84 3.05 15.25
N LEU A 155 8.13 2.33 14.18
CA LEU A 155 7.97 2.78 12.80
C LEU A 155 6.81 2.05 12.14
N TYR A 156 5.85 2.78 11.59
CA TYR A 156 4.82 2.26 10.69
C TYR A 156 5.20 2.50 9.23
N ILE A 157 5.02 1.49 8.39
CA ILE A 157 5.20 1.56 6.95
C ILE A 157 3.87 1.22 6.27
N PRO A 158 3.22 2.18 5.61
CA PRO A 158 2.00 1.93 4.83
C PRO A 158 2.27 1.05 3.61
N THR A 159 1.26 0.76 2.80
CA THR A 159 1.40 0.11 1.49
C THR A 159 2.07 1.06 0.49
N ASP A 160 3.29 1.47 0.79
CA ASP A 160 4.07 2.44 0.02
C ASP A 160 5.06 1.72 -0.89
N ASN A 161 4.86 1.83 -2.21
CA ASN A 161 5.68 1.11 -3.19
C ASN A 161 7.14 1.59 -3.19
N THR A 162 7.37 2.88 -2.94
CA THR A 162 8.72 3.47 -2.86
C THR A 162 9.46 2.94 -1.66
N VAL A 163 8.84 2.94 -0.47
CA VAL A 163 9.43 2.42 0.77
C VAL A 163 9.60 0.90 0.68
N ALA A 164 8.61 0.19 0.12
CA ALA A 164 8.65 -1.27 -0.06
C ALA A 164 9.86 -1.71 -0.91
N SER A 165 10.25 -0.93 -1.91
CA SER A 165 11.45 -1.20 -2.72
C SER A 165 12.76 -1.16 -1.92
N ALA A 166 12.73 -0.59 -0.71
CA ALA A 166 13.89 -0.37 0.17
C ALA A 166 13.71 -1.01 1.56
N TYR A 167 12.83 -2.00 1.74
CA TYR A 167 12.59 -2.65 3.04
C TYR A 167 13.87 -3.15 3.73
N GLU A 168 14.86 -3.64 2.99
CA GLU A 168 16.14 -4.07 3.57
C GLU A 168 16.89 -2.92 4.26
N LEU A 169 16.91 -1.75 3.64
CA LEU A 169 17.52 -0.56 4.20
C LEU A 169 16.76 -0.08 5.43
N VAL A 170 15.43 0.04 5.33
CA VAL A 170 14.58 0.48 6.43
C VAL A 170 14.67 -0.48 7.61
N GLY A 171 14.57 -1.79 7.36
CA GLY A 171 14.70 -2.83 8.38
C GLY A 171 16.07 -2.79 9.09
N SER A 172 17.16 -2.60 8.32
CA SER A 172 18.50 -2.46 8.91
C SER A 172 18.62 -1.24 9.83
N ILE A 173 18.05 -0.09 9.43
CA ILE A 173 18.06 1.12 10.27
C ILE A 173 17.25 0.88 11.55
N CYS A 174 16.06 0.28 11.45
CA CYS A 174 15.22 -0.04 12.59
C CYS A 174 15.90 -1.00 13.56
N LEU A 175 16.46 -2.10 13.07
CA LEU A 175 17.17 -3.10 13.88
C LEU A 175 18.39 -2.51 14.59
N ASN A 176 19.20 -1.70 13.90
CA ASN A 176 20.38 -1.07 14.48
C ASN A 176 20.04 -0.04 15.57
N ASN A 177 18.82 0.47 15.60
CA ASN A 177 18.35 1.43 16.60
C ASN A 177 17.37 0.81 17.61
N ASN A 178 17.08 -0.50 17.53
CA ASN A 178 16.10 -1.20 18.35
C ASN A 178 14.67 -0.61 18.25
N ILE A 179 14.30 -0.12 17.09
CA ILE A 179 12.97 0.42 16.81
C ILE A 179 12.12 -0.68 16.15
N PRO A 180 11.01 -1.11 16.76
CA PRO A 180 10.11 -2.07 16.15
C PRO A 180 9.45 -1.47 14.90
N MET A 181 9.33 -2.31 13.85
CA MET A 181 8.77 -1.91 12.56
C MET A 181 7.47 -2.67 12.32
N LEU A 182 6.39 -1.94 12.14
CA LEU A 182 5.08 -2.44 11.72
C LEU A 182 4.89 -2.17 10.23
N CYS A 183 4.55 -3.20 9.47
CA CYS A 183 4.39 -3.10 8.03
C CYS A 183 2.94 -3.38 7.62
N ALA A 184 2.43 -2.66 6.63
CA ALA A 184 1.14 -2.97 6.00
C ALA A 184 1.24 -4.19 5.07
N GLU A 185 2.44 -4.68 4.76
CA GLU A 185 2.70 -5.79 3.85
C GLU A 185 3.58 -6.88 4.46
N GLU A 186 3.33 -8.15 4.08
CA GLU A 186 4.10 -9.31 4.52
C GLU A 186 5.60 -9.21 4.20
N ALA A 187 5.93 -8.63 3.04
CA ALA A 187 7.31 -8.49 2.58
C ALA A 187 8.21 -7.76 3.59
N GLY A 188 7.66 -6.80 4.34
CA GLY A 188 8.40 -6.05 5.36
C GLY A 188 8.83 -6.91 6.55
N VAL A 189 8.05 -7.94 6.92
CA VAL A 189 8.37 -8.83 8.05
C VAL A 189 9.62 -9.65 7.76
N SER A 190 9.78 -10.17 6.53
CA SER A 190 10.98 -10.92 6.13
C SER A 190 12.27 -10.06 6.14
N LYS A 191 12.14 -8.73 6.23
CA LYS A 191 13.21 -7.74 6.23
C LYS A 191 13.41 -7.03 7.59
N GLY A 192 12.85 -7.60 8.66
CA GLY A 192 13.04 -7.11 10.02
C GLY A 192 11.80 -6.47 10.65
N GLY A 193 10.66 -6.49 9.99
CA GLY A 193 9.38 -6.07 10.57
C GLY A 193 8.96 -6.97 11.73
N LEU A 194 8.43 -6.38 12.79
CA LEU A 194 7.93 -7.08 13.97
C LEU A 194 6.68 -7.90 13.63
N PHE A 195 5.75 -7.30 12.91
CA PHE A 195 4.54 -7.93 12.38
C PHE A 195 3.96 -7.11 11.24
N TYR A 196 3.04 -7.75 10.50
CA TYR A 196 2.15 -7.06 9.55
C TYR A 196 0.71 -7.41 9.89
N TYR A 197 -0.20 -6.50 9.58
CA TYR A 197 -1.62 -6.71 9.75
C TYR A 197 -2.28 -6.66 8.37
N CYS A 198 -2.82 -7.80 7.91
CA CYS A 198 -3.48 -7.89 6.62
C CYS A 198 -4.78 -8.70 6.72
N TYR A 199 -5.88 -8.06 6.34
CA TYR A 199 -7.19 -8.72 6.30
C TYR A 199 -7.26 -9.79 5.19
N TYR A 200 -6.46 -9.64 4.15
CA TYR A 200 -6.52 -10.45 2.94
C TYR A 200 -6.01 -11.88 3.15
N LEU A 201 -4.98 -12.08 3.95
CA LEU A 201 -4.42 -13.41 4.19
C LEU A 201 -5.32 -14.31 5.05
N TYR A 202 -6.08 -13.76 5.97
CA TYR A 202 -7.04 -14.52 6.76
C TYR A 202 -8.14 -15.12 5.88
N ARG A 203 -8.67 -14.34 4.92
CA ARG A 203 -9.70 -14.81 3.99
C ARG A 203 -9.18 -15.71 2.88
N LEU A 204 -7.95 -15.51 2.39
CA LEU A 204 -7.33 -16.43 1.42
C LEU A 204 -6.97 -17.77 2.04
N SER A 205 -6.53 -17.83 3.29
CA SER A 205 -6.29 -19.09 4.00
C SER A 205 -7.59 -19.88 4.19
N GLU A 206 -8.71 -19.20 4.48
CA GLU A 206 -10.03 -19.85 4.56
C GLU A 206 -10.56 -20.28 3.19
N ALA A 207 -10.38 -19.49 2.12
CA ALA A 207 -10.77 -19.86 0.77
C ALA A 207 -9.92 -21.00 0.21
N GLY A 208 -8.61 -20.99 0.48
CA GLY A 208 -7.69 -22.07 0.08
C GLY A 208 -7.99 -23.41 0.76
N ASN A 209 -8.55 -23.39 1.97
CA ASN A 209 -9.01 -24.60 2.67
C ASN A 209 -10.36 -25.13 2.16
N ARG A 210 -11.13 -24.35 1.39
CA ARG A 210 -12.38 -24.81 0.74
C ARG A 210 -12.20 -25.35 -0.67
N CYS A 211 -11.01 -25.19 -1.25
CA CYS A 211 -10.67 -25.70 -2.59
C CYS A 211 -9.81 -26.97 -2.55
N ARG A 212 -9.81 -27.71 -1.43
CA ARG A 212 -9.23 -29.05 -1.30
C ARG A 212 -10.29 -30.12 -1.17
#